data_668d5e6099a427d802549c6e401b058a
#
_entry.id   668d5e6099a427d802549c6e401b058a
#
_cell.length_a   1.000
_cell.length_b   1.000
_cell.length_c   1.000
_cell.angle_alpha   90.00
_cell.angle_beta   90.00
_cell.angle_gamma   90.00
#
_symmetry.space_group_name_H-M   'P 1'
#
loop_
_entity.id
_entity.type
_entity.pdbx_description
1 polymer ?
#
loop_
_entity_poly.entity_id
_entity_poly.type
_entity_poly.pdbx_seq_one_letter_code
_entity_poly.pdbx_strand_id
1 'polypeptide(L)'
;MNFITLEPEQFRKFADKYPDKSFYQTPEIANLRAENGWTPYYFGVEENGKIKAASMVVAKPAFLGKSIYYAPGGPLIDYEDEDLTTFFFKNLKNYAKSHNGYLLHIEPYYEKIARDRDGEPVEGGFNHEKALQNLRKLGFTELSHPDEPKYSFALELKDQTEEKIFADMKRNTRNHIRKAEKMGVKVRELKREELGIFKQITESTSTRRNFTDKPLSYYETMYDLFHPRGEVKFVVAEAQLEESISKHCAEPEEKASKDTLSRSIIADGAITERPSPVTTGARERSEKDVSLIPLSVGMFMTYGDEVIYLFSGSDEKYMKDYNAQYLIQWHMIKYALEKGFKRYNFYGIQGLPDKSSKDYGIYDFKKGFTSTETGRVIELLGAHELPVSSIFYNLHQLLSKLKHH
;
A
#
# COMPACT_ATOMS: atom_id res chain seq x y z
N MET A 1 -12.10 -16.75 -29.32
CA MET A 1 -11.19 -15.90 -28.49
C MET A 1 -9.86 -15.71 -29.19
N ASN A 2 -9.33 -14.48 -29.21
CA ASN A 2 -8.01 -14.12 -29.75
C ASN A 2 -7.16 -13.52 -28.61
N PHE A 3 -5.94 -14.01 -28.44
CA PHE A 3 -4.98 -13.41 -27.51
C PHE A 3 -4.22 -12.29 -28.25
N ILE A 4 -4.30 -11.07 -27.76
CA ILE A 4 -3.80 -9.86 -28.42
C ILE A 4 -2.90 -9.05 -27.51
N THR A 5 -2.00 -8.27 -28.12
CA THR A 5 -1.29 -7.20 -27.43
C THR A 5 -2.12 -5.93 -27.50
N LEU A 6 -2.15 -5.17 -26.42
CA LEU A 6 -2.89 -3.91 -26.32
C LEU A 6 -1.93 -2.74 -26.24
N GLU A 7 -2.36 -1.59 -26.78
CA GLU A 7 -1.70 -0.32 -26.46
C GLU A 7 -2.09 0.13 -25.03
N PRO A 8 -1.21 0.89 -24.33
CA PRO A 8 -1.47 1.33 -22.95
C PRO A 8 -2.84 1.99 -22.78
N GLU A 9 -3.26 2.84 -23.71
CA GLU A 9 -4.55 3.52 -23.69
C GLU A 9 -5.75 2.57 -23.89
N GLN A 10 -5.59 1.54 -24.71
CA GLN A 10 -6.63 0.51 -24.88
C GLN A 10 -6.79 -0.30 -23.58
N PHE A 11 -5.67 -0.69 -22.98
CA PHE A 11 -5.65 -1.35 -21.70
C PHE A 11 -6.31 -0.48 -20.61
N ARG A 12 -5.92 0.81 -20.51
CA ARG A 12 -6.49 1.75 -19.54
C ARG A 12 -8.01 1.83 -19.65
N LYS A 13 -8.54 1.98 -20.87
CA LYS A 13 -10.00 2.05 -21.10
C LYS A 13 -10.75 0.80 -20.64
N PHE A 14 -10.11 -0.36 -20.71
CA PHE A 14 -10.67 -1.60 -20.19
C PHE A 14 -10.56 -1.65 -18.65
N ALA A 15 -9.37 -1.38 -18.11
CA ALA A 15 -9.10 -1.43 -16.68
C ALA A 15 -9.99 -0.49 -15.86
N ASP A 16 -10.19 0.74 -16.33
CA ASP A 16 -11.04 1.74 -15.65
C ASP A 16 -12.52 1.29 -15.53
N LYS A 17 -12.97 0.39 -16.40
CA LYS A 17 -14.36 -0.12 -16.40
C LYS A 17 -14.50 -1.49 -15.75
N TYR A 18 -13.39 -2.15 -15.45
CA TYR A 18 -13.43 -3.48 -14.86
C TYR A 18 -13.92 -3.42 -13.41
N PRO A 19 -14.83 -4.32 -12.97
CA PRO A 19 -15.37 -4.26 -11.60
C PRO A 19 -14.30 -4.40 -10.52
N ASP A 20 -13.47 -5.44 -10.60
CA ASP A 20 -12.41 -5.76 -9.64
C ASP A 20 -11.08 -5.14 -10.07
N LYS A 21 -11.10 -3.82 -10.30
CA LYS A 21 -9.95 -3.07 -10.76
C LYS A 21 -9.01 -2.71 -9.61
N SER A 22 -7.71 -2.75 -9.89
CA SER A 22 -6.65 -2.33 -8.97
C SER A 22 -5.83 -1.21 -9.59
N PHE A 23 -5.41 -0.23 -8.79
CA PHE A 23 -4.47 0.81 -9.24
C PHE A 23 -3.13 0.20 -9.69
N TYR A 24 -2.81 -1.01 -9.20
CA TYR A 24 -1.64 -1.77 -9.68
C TYR A 24 -1.76 -2.19 -11.14
N GLN A 25 -2.96 -2.30 -11.70
CA GLN A 25 -3.22 -2.58 -13.11
C GLN A 25 -3.45 -1.27 -13.87
N THR A 26 -2.43 -0.40 -13.89
CA THR A 26 -2.49 0.89 -14.60
C THR A 26 -1.20 1.14 -15.37
N PRO A 27 -1.24 1.95 -16.46
CA PRO A 27 -0.02 2.39 -17.16
C PRO A 27 0.92 3.20 -16.27
N GLU A 28 0.41 3.89 -15.27
CA GLU A 28 1.20 4.65 -14.30
C GLU A 28 2.09 3.71 -13.46
N ILE A 29 1.55 2.61 -12.98
CA ILE A 29 2.36 1.57 -12.30
C ILE A 29 3.33 0.90 -13.27
N ALA A 30 2.94 0.69 -14.52
CA ALA A 30 3.87 0.18 -15.54
C ALA A 30 5.08 1.11 -15.71
N ASN A 31 4.85 2.43 -15.77
CA ASN A 31 5.92 3.43 -15.86
C ASN A 31 6.81 3.43 -14.61
N LEU A 32 6.21 3.42 -13.42
CA LEU A 32 6.95 3.30 -12.15
C LEU A 32 7.82 2.04 -12.10
N ARG A 33 7.32 0.91 -12.60
CA ARG A 33 8.07 -0.35 -12.69
C ARG A 33 9.18 -0.27 -13.74
N ALA A 34 8.94 0.42 -14.87
CA ALA A 34 9.94 0.61 -15.92
C ALA A 34 11.16 1.40 -15.41
N GLU A 35 10.98 2.44 -14.60
CA GLU A 35 12.07 3.16 -13.94
C GLU A 35 12.93 2.25 -13.04
N ASN A 36 12.36 1.15 -12.56
CA ASN A 36 13.03 0.16 -11.72
C ASN A 36 13.53 -1.09 -12.52
N GLY A 37 13.65 -0.96 -13.84
CA GLY A 37 14.24 -1.97 -14.71
C GLY A 37 13.30 -3.12 -15.08
N TRP A 38 11.97 -2.93 -14.96
CA TRP A 38 10.97 -3.84 -15.50
C TRP A 38 10.53 -3.40 -16.90
N THR A 39 10.21 -4.36 -17.75
CA THR A 39 9.64 -4.10 -19.08
C THR A 39 8.13 -4.37 -19.05
N PRO A 40 7.27 -3.36 -19.28
CA PRO A 40 5.83 -3.54 -19.28
C PRO A 40 5.32 -4.12 -20.60
N TYR A 41 4.28 -4.94 -20.49
CA TYR A 41 3.49 -5.50 -21.59
C TYR A 41 2.01 -5.41 -21.22
N TYR A 42 1.15 -5.27 -22.24
CA TYR A 42 -0.29 -5.25 -22.07
C TYR A 42 -0.91 -6.33 -22.97
N PHE A 43 -1.57 -7.28 -22.36
CA PHE A 43 -2.22 -8.39 -23.05
C PHE A 43 -3.72 -8.34 -22.85
N GLY A 44 -4.45 -8.84 -23.85
CA GLY A 44 -5.90 -8.97 -23.77
C GLY A 44 -6.40 -10.25 -24.42
N VAL A 45 -7.62 -10.63 -24.07
CA VAL A 45 -8.41 -11.62 -24.81
C VAL A 45 -9.58 -10.89 -25.43
N GLU A 46 -9.64 -10.93 -26.76
CA GLU A 46 -10.74 -10.40 -27.55
C GLU A 46 -11.66 -11.53 -28.03
N GLU A 47 -12.94 -11.28 -27.94
CA GLU A 47 -13.98 -12.13 -28.51
C GLU A 47 -15.07 -11.26 -29.12
N ASN A 48 -15.42 -11.51 -30.39
CA ASN A 48 -16.45 -10.78 -31.14
C ASN A 48 -16.24 -9.25 -31.08
N GLY A 49 -14.98 -8.79 -31.23
CA GLY A 49 -14.61 -7.36 -31.21
C GLY A 49 -14.66 -6.70 -29.84
N LYS A 50 -14.80 -7.46 -28.75
CA LYS A 50 -14.82 -6.95 -27.37
C LYS A 50 -13.71 -7.58 -26.53
N ILE A 51 -13.01 -6.77 -25.77
CA ILE A 51 -12.03 -7.25 -24.78
C ILE A 51 -12.81 -7.88 -23.62
N LYS A 52 -12.52 -9.13 -23.31
CA LYS A 52 -13.11 -9.92 -22.22
C LYS A 52 -12.22 -9.99 -20.98
N ALA A 53 -10.91 -9.98 -21.19
CA ALA A 53 -9.90 -9.97 -20.14
C ALA A 53 -8.71 -9.18 -20.59
N ALA A 54 -8.00 -8.55 -19.66
CA ALA A 54 -6.75 -7.88 -19.94
C ALA A 54 -5.79 -7.90 -18.73
N SER A 55 -4.50 -7.72 -18.99
CA SER A 55 -3.50 -7.56 -17.94
C SER A 55 -2.35 -6.67 -18.37
N MET A 56 -1.96 -5.78 -17.50
CA MET A 56 -0.62 -5.24 -17.48
C MET A 56 0.29 -6.28 -16.82
N VAL A 57 1.35 -6.67 -17.50
CA VAL A 57 2.35 -7.62 -17.02
C VAL A 57 3.73 -6.98 -17.16
N VAL A 58 4.53 -7.04 -16.12
CA VAL A 58 5.91 -6.54 -16.17
C VAL A 58 6.89 -7.70 -16.16
N ALA A 59 7.96 -7.62 -16.94
CA ALA A 59 8.99 -8.64 -16.95
C ALA A 59 10.36 -8.05 -16.56
N LYS A 60 11.12 -8.83 -15.79
CA LYS A 60 12.48 -8.45 -15.37
C LYS A 60 13.43 -9.62 -15.48
N PRO A 61 14.65 -9.43 -16.02
CA PRO A 61 15.70 -10.43 -15.93
C PRO A 61 16.01 -10.76 -14.47
N ALA A 62 16.06 -12.04 -14.13
CA ALA A 62 16.24 -12.47 -12.74
C ALA A 62 17.36 -13.49 -12.60
N PHE A 63 17.35 -14.60 -13.36
CA PHE A 63 18.23 -15.72 -13.12
C PHE A 63 18.71 -16.34 -14.44
N LEU A 64 20.04 -16.44 -14.62
CA LEU A 64 20.69 -17.06 -15.81
C LEU A 64 20.10 -16.56 -17.16
N GLY A 65 19.88 -15.26 -17.29
CA GLY A 65 19.29 -14.65 -18.49
C GLY A 65 17.80 -14.96 -18.69
N LYS A 66 17.14 -15.58 -17.71
CA LYS A 66 15.71 -15.82 -17.69
C LYS A 66 15.00 -14.74 -16.92
N SER A 67 13.73 -14.47 -17.29
CA SER A 67 12.91 -13.40 -16.74
C SER A 67 11.74 -13.95 -15.92
N ILE A 68 11.38 -13.19 -14.88
CA ILE A 68 10.10 -13.31 -14.20
C ILE A 68 9.10 -12.41 -14.91
N TYR A 69 7.89 -12.91 -15.12
CA TYR A 69 6.72 -12.17 -15.59
C TYR A 69 5.77 -11.98 -14.41
N TYR A 70 5.41 -10.74 -14.11
CA TYR A 70 4.61 -10.41 -12.94
C TYR A 70 3.41 -9.53 -13.31
N ALA A 71 2.22 -9.91 -12.83
CA ALA A 71 0.99 -9.15 -12.97
C ALA A 71 0.50 -8.66 -11.59
N PRO A 72 0.99 -7.49 -11.11
CA PRO A 72 0.56 -6.93 -9.83
C PRO A 72 -0.92 -6.53 -9.89
N GLY A 73 -1.71 -6.90 -8.89
CA GLY A 73 -3.14 -6.58 -8.84
C GLY A 73 -3.98 -7.21 -9.96
N GLY A 74 -3.43 -8.15 -10.71
CA GLY A 74 -4.09 -8.70 -11.90
C GLY A 74 -3.78 -10.19 -12.14
N PRO A 75 -4.19 -10.70 -13.30
CA PRO A 75 -4.97 -10.11 -14.40
C PRO A 75 -6.40 -9.66 -14.06
N LEU A 76 -6.94 -8.73 -14.85
CA LEU A 76 -8.34 -8.32 -14.83
C LEU A 76 -9.15 -9.31 -15.70
N ILE A 77 -9.66 -10.34 -15.08
CA ILE A 77 -10.32 -11.48 -15.72
C ILE A 77 -11.36 -12.08 -14.77
N ASP A 78 -12.44 -12.64 -15.31
CA ASP A 78 -13.34 -13.49 -14.53
C ASP A 78 -12.64 -14.82 -14.26
N TYR A 79 -12.14 -15.00 -13.05
CA TYR A 79 -11.43 -16.21 -12.63
C TYR A 79 -12.35 -17.44 -12.51
N GLU A 80 -13.66 -17.26 -12.48
CA GLU A 80 -14.63 -18.38 -12.45
C GLU A 80 -15.02 -18.87 -13.83
N ASP A 81 -14.74 -18.08 -14.89
CA ASP A 81 -14.84 -18.53 -16.28
C ASP A 81 -13.61 -19.41 -16.62
N GLU A 82 -13.80 -20.74 -16.57
CA GLU A 82 -12.72 -21.72 -16.77
C GLU A 82 -12.14 -21.65 -18.19
N ASP A 83 -12.97 -21.44 -19.20
CA ASP A 83 -12.53 -21.39 -20.61
C ASP A 83 -11.70 -20.11 -20.86
N LEU A 84 -12.19 -18.96 -20.41
CA LEU A 84 -11.49 -17.69 -20.54
C LEU A 84 -10.16 -17.70 -19.77
N THR A 85 -10.18 -18.15 -18.51
CA THR A 85 -9.00 -18.25 -17.64
C THR A 85 -7.95 -19.19 -18.24
N THR A 86 -8.40 -20.36 -18.73
CA THR A 86 -7.53 -21.33 -19.38
C THR A 86 -6.90 -20.77 -20.66
N PHE A 87 -7.70 -20.12 -21.49
CA PHE A 87 -7.22 -19.52 -22.74
C PHE A 87 -6.20 -18.43 -22.47
N PHE A 88 -6.51 -17.50 -21.55
CA PHE A 88 -5.61 -16.39 -21.19
C PHE A 88 -4.26 -16.90 -20.69
N PHE A 89 -4.25 -17.74 -19.66
CA PHE A 89 -3.00 -18.17 -19.02
C PHE A 89 -2.16 -19.13 -19.87
N LYS A 90 -2.77 -19.98 -20.69
CA LYS A 90 -2.02 -20.80 -21.66
C LYS A 90 -1.28 -19.92 -22.66
N ASN A 91 -1.93 -18.89 -23.21
CA ASN A 91 -1.29 -17.98 -24.17
C ASN A 91 -0.23 -17.10 -23.51
N LEU A 92 -0.49 -16.56 -22.31
CA LEU A 92 0.50 -15.77 -21.56
C LEU A 92 1.74 -16.61 -21.19
N LYS A 93 1.54 -17.87 -20.76
CA LYS A 93 2.63 -18.83 -20.51
C LYS A 93 3.45 -19.11 -21.77
N ASN A 94 2.80 -19.31 -22.91
CA ASN A 94 3.49 -19.53 -24.18
C ASN A 94 4.29 -18.28 -24.62
N TYR A 95 3.72 -17.10 -24.46
CA TYR A 95 4.41 -15.85 -24.72
C TYR A 95 5.64 -15.71 -23.82
N ALA A 96 5.49 -15.86 -22.52
CA ALA A 96 6.59 -15.79 -21.56
C ALA A 96 7.70 -16.81 -21.92
N LYS A 97 7.32 -18.06 -22.26
CA LYS A 97 8.27 -19.11 -22.66
C LYS A 97 9.09 -18.72 -23.89
N SER A 98 8.47 -18.16 -24.92
CA SER A 98 9.15 -17.72 -26.14
C SER A 98 10.03 -16.47 -25.94
N HIS A 99 9.83 -15.73 -24.84
CA HIS A 99 10.57 -14.53 -24.48
C HIS A 99 11.39 -14.71 -23.19
N ASN A 100 12.02 -15.86 -23.04
CA ASN A 100 12.94 -16.20 -21.94
C ASN A 100 12.32 -16.20 -20.54
N GLY A 101 10.99 -16.25 -20.41
CA GLY A 101 10.32 -16.38 -19.12
C GLY A 101 10.54 -17.77 -18.50
N TYR A 102 10.77 -17.81 -17.19
CA TYR A 102 10.80 -19.07 -16.45
C TYR A 102 9.72 -19.15 -15.38
N LEU A 103 9.14 -18.02 -14.99
CA LEU A 103 8.15 -17.90 -13.94
C LEU A 103 7.12 -16.85 -14.33
N LEU A 104 5.85 -17.16 -14.09
CA LEU A 104 4.74 -16.23 -14.10
C LEU A 104 4.22 -16.08 -12.67
N HIS A 105 4.22 -14.85 -12.16
CA HIS A 105 3.70 -14.48 -10.85
C HIS A 105 2.46 -13.59 -11.04
N ILE A 106 1.40 -13.85 -10.30
CA ILE A 106 0.17 -13.05 -10.29
C ILE A 106 -0.27 -12.74 -8.86
N GLU A 107 -0.85 -11.58 -8.66
CA GLU A 107 -1.46 -11.16 -7.39
C GLU A 107 -2.85 -10.56 -7.65
N PRO A 108 -3.86 -11.41 -7.90
CA PRO A 108 -5.19 -10.96 -8.28
C PRO A 108 -5.84 -10.06 -7.22
N TYR A 109 -6.28 -8.87 -7.61
CA TYR A 109 -7.17 -8.04 -6.79
C TYR A 109 -8.62 -8.55 -6.96
N TYR A 110 -8.83 -9.78 -6.53
CA TYR A 110 -10.10 -10.51 -6.66
C TYR A 110 -10.45 -11.13 -5.33
N GLU A 111 -11.60 -10.79 -4.79
CA GLU A 111 -12.02 -11.26 -3.47
C GLU A 111 -12.36 -12.74 -3.51
N LYS A 112 -11.88 -13.50 -2.52
CA LYS A 112 -12.11 -14.95 -2.42
C LYS A 112 -13.46 -15.27 -1.81
N ILE A 113 -13.79 -14.64 -0.68
CA ILE A 113 -15.00 -14.93 0.11
C ILE A 113 -15.46 -13.70 0.85
N ALA A 114 -16.76 -13.53 0.99
CA ALA A 114 -17.33 -12.48 1.82
C ALA A 114 -17.03 -12.74 3.30
N ARG A 115 -16.40 -11.78 3.97
CA ARG A 115 -16.14 -11.83 5.42
C ARG A 115 -16.73 -10.62 6.12
N ASP A 116 -17.19 -10.83 7.34
CA ASP A 116 -17.58 -9.75 8.22
C ASP A 116 -16.37 -8.99 8.79
N ARG A 117 -16.61 -8.04 9.65
CA ARG A 117 -15.53 -7.24 10.24
C ARG A 117 -14.68 -8.00 11.27
N ASP A 118 -15.13 -9.14 11.76
CA ASP A 118 -14.39 -10.01 12.68
C ASP A 118 -13.62 -11.11 11.94
N GLY A 119 -13.76 -11.14 10.60
CA GLY A 119 -13.06 -12.07 9.72
C GLY A 119 -13.81 -13.39 9.52
N GLU A 120 -15.02 -13.53 10.08
CA GLU A 120 -15.83 -14.72 9.89
C GLU A 120 -16.53 -14.70 8.51
N PRO A 121 -16.69 -15.87 7.86
CA PRO A 121 -17.45 -15.96 6.62
C PRO A 121 -18.90 -15.49 6.81
N VAL A 122 -19.39 -14.67 5.88
CA VAL A 122 -20.79 -14.23 5.88
C VAL A 122 -21.68 -15.30 5.30
N GLU A 123 -22.70 -15.76 6.05
CA GLU A 123 -23.67 -16.73 5.57
C GLU A 123 -24.45 -16.18 4.36
N GLY A 124 -24.50 -16.96 3.28
CA GLY A 124 -25.09 -16.54 2.00
C GLY A 124 -24.28 -15.48 1.23
N GLY A 125 -23.11 -15.12 1.72
CA GLY A 125 -22.18 -14.24 1.01
C GLY A 125 -21.53 -14.94 -0.19
N PHE A 126 -20.83 -14.15 -1.05
CA PHE A 126 -20.12 -14.73 -2.18
C PHE A 126 -18.97 -15.64 -1.72
N ASN A 127 -18.66 -16.66 -2.53
CA ASN A 127 -17.53 -17.56 -2.34
C ASN A 127 -16.99 -17.97 -3.71
N HIS A 128 -15.80 -17.48 -4.05
CA HIS A 128 -15.13 -17.70 -5.33
C HIS A 128 -14.08 -18.83 -5.27
N GLU A 129 -14.34 -19.91 -4.51
CA GLU A 129 -13.45 -21.07 -4.46
C GLU A 129 -13.22 -21.70 -5.84
N LYS A 130 -14.19 -21.58 -6.76
CA LYS A 130 -14.05 -22.01 -8.15
C LYS A 130 -12.89 -21.31 -8.86
N ALA A 131 -12.65 -20.01 -8.57
CA ALA A 131 -11.53 -19.28 -9.11
C ALA A 131 -10.18 -19.92 -8.72
N LEU A 132 -10.02 -20.29 -7.43
CA LEU A 132 -8.83 -21.02 -6.97
C LEU A 132 -8.69 -22.40 -7.60
N GLN A 133 -9.80 -23.11 -7.78
CA GLN A 133 -9.79 -24.43 -8.45
C GLN A 133 -9.31 -24.30 -9.90
N ASN A 134 -9.75 -23.26 -10.62
CA ASN A 134 -9.32 -22.99 -12.00
C ASN A 134 -7.82 -22.67 -12.06
N LEU A 135 -7.30 -21.86 -11.13
CA LEU A 135 -5.86 -21.57 -11.04
C LEU A 135 -5.05 -22.85 -10.72
N ARG A 136 -5.50 -23.68 -9.78
CA ARG A 136 -4.85 -24.98 -9.45
C ARG A 136 -4.82 -25.94 -10.64
N LYS A 137 -5.93 -26.06 -11.41
CA LYS A 137 -5.99 -26.87 -12.64
C LYS A 137 -4.95 -26.43 -13.68
N LEU A 138 -4.63 -25.13 -13.74
CA LEU A 138 -3.60 -24.58 -14.62
C LEU A 138 -2.16 -24.79 -14.10
N GLY A 139 -2.02 -25.29 -12.88
CA GLY A 139 -0.73 -25.55 -12.24
C GLY A 139 -0.17 -24.37 -11.44
N PHE A 140 -0.99 -23.37 -11.11
CA PHE A 140 -0.61 -22.34 -10.18
C PHE A 140 -0.51 -22.87 -8.75
N THR A 141 0.47 -22.38 -8.01
CA THR A 141 0.67 -22.64 -6.58
C THR A 141 0.64 -21.33 -5.81
N GLU A 142 -0.05 -21.33 -4.68
CA GLU A 142 -0.13 -20.15 -3.79
C GLU A 142 1.22 -19.88 -3.11
N LEU A 143 1.60 -18.61 -3.04
CA LEU A 143 2.79 -18.15 -2.33
C LEU A 143 2.50 -17.89 -0.85
N SER A 144 3.41 -18.31 0.02
CA SER A 144 3.32 -18.05 1.46
C SER A 144 3.70 -16.62 1.86
N HIS A 145 4.50 -15.94 1.02
CA HIS A 145 5.01 -14.58 1.27
C HIS A 145 4.74 -13.71 0.04
N PRO A 146 3.52 -13.15 -0.09
CA PRO A 146 3.16 -12.26 -1.20
C PRO A 146 3.82 -10.89 -1.03
N ASP A 147 3.99 -10.16 -2.14
CA ASP A 147 4.41 -8.75 -2.13
C ASP A 147 3.29 -7.85 -1.61
N GLU A 148 2.04 -8.17 -1.97
CA GLU A 148 0.84 -7.44 -1.56
C GLU A 148 0.05 -8.22 -0.49
N PRO A 149 -0.63 -7.52 0.44
CA PRO A 149 -1.35 -8.19 1.51
C PRO A 149 -2.55 -8.97 0.99
N LYS A 150 -2.61 -10.28 1.32
CA LYS A 150 -3.78 -11.14 1.05
C LYS A 150 -5.02 -10.68 1.81
N TYR A 151 -4.84 -10.09 2.99
CA TYR A 151 -5.93 -9.61 3.84
C TYR A 151 -5.83 -8.11 4.02
N SER A 152 -6.95 -7.42 3.87
CA SER A 152 -7.08 -6.00 4.19
C SER A 152 -8.35 -5.74 4.99
N PHE A 153 -8.48 -4.53 5.53
CA PHE A 153 -9.65 -4.13 6.30
C PHE A 153 -10.33 -2.94 5.66
N ALA A 154 -11.65 -2.98 5.51
CA ALA A 154 -12.41 -1.94 4.83
C ALA A 154 -13.60 -1.44 5.65
N LEU A 155 -13.99 -0.20 5.36
CA LEU A 155 -15.23 0.44 5.73
C LEU A 155 -16.06 0.64 4.45
N GLU A 156 -17.22 0.01 4.38
CA GLU A 156 -18.17 0.23 3.30
C GLU A 156 -18.90 1.57 3.52
N LEU A 157 -18.90 2.40 2.46
CA LEU A 157 -19.42 3.77 2.51
C LEU A 157 -20.77 3.92 1.79
N LYS A 158 -21.18 2.90 1.04
CA LYS A 158 -22.43 2.97 0.30
C LYS A 158 -23.61 3.24 1.24
N ASP A 159 -24.43 4.23 0.89
CA ASP A 159 -25.62 4.65 1.64
C ASP A 159 -25.33 5.09 3.09
N GLN A 160 -24.09 5.50 3.40
CA GLN A 160 -23.67 6.02 4.68
C GLN A 160 -23.59 7.54 4.69
N THR A 161 -23.78 8.15 5.87
CA THR A 161 -23.54 9.57 6.11
C THR A 161 -22.39 9.76 7.10
N GLU A 162 -21.81 10.97 7.10
CA GLU A 162 -20.74 11.34 8.04
C GLU A 162 -21.17 11.11 9.49
N GLU A 163 -22.39 11.57 9.85
CA GLU A 163 -22.93 11.48 11.19
C GLU A 163 -23.10 10.04 11.63
N LYS A 164 -23.64 9.17 10.74
CA LYS A 164 -23.86 7.75 11.05
C LYS A 164 -22.52 7.04 11.26
N ILE A 165 -21.55 7.20 10.33
CA ILE A 165 -20.24 6.58 10.49
C ILE A 165 -19.57 7.04 11.77
N PHE A 166 -19.58 8.35 12.07
CA PHE A 166 -18.98 8.87 13.29
C PHE A 166 -19.66 8.32 14.55
N ALA A 167 -20.99 8.24 14.56
CA ALA A 167 -21.75 7.67 15.69
C ALA A 167 -21.42 6.19 15.92
N ASP A 168 -21.24 5.44 14.83
CA ASP A 168 -21.00 3.98 14.84
C ASP A 168 -19.55 3.59 15.18
N MET A 169 -18.59 4.52 15.15
CA MET A 169 -17.21 4.28 15.58
C MET A 169 -17.15 3.84 17.05
N LYS A 170 -16.12 3.06 17.40
CA LYS A 170 -15.80 2.79 18.81
C LYS A 170 -15.66 4.12 19.59
N ARG A 171 -16.15 4.14 20.85
CA ARG A 171 -16.08 5.31 21.73
C ARG A 171 -14.67 5.89 21.83
N ASN A 172 -13.65 5.03 21.94
CA ASN A 172 -12.26 5.47 22.04
C ASN A 172 -11.80 6.16 20.75
N THR A 173 -12.18 5.65 19.58
CA THR A 173 -11.85 6.27 18.28
C THR A 173 -12.42 7.67 18.19
N ARG A 174 -13.70 7.86 18.53
CA ARG A 174 -14.34 9.20 18.58
C ARG A 174 -13.63 10.15 19.57
N ASN A 175 -13.23 9.62 20.73
CA ASN A 175 -12.52 10.41 21.73
C ASN A 175 -11.13 10.86 21.24
N HIS A 176 -10.39 10.00 20.52
CA HIS A 176 -9.10 10.34 19.92
C HIS A 176 -9.25 11.40 18.82
N ILE A 177 -10.26 11.30 17.96
CA ILE A 177 -10.55 12.31 16.95
C ILE A 177 -10.85 13.67 17.61
N ARG A 178 -11.78 13.71 18.57
CA ARG A 178 -12.14 14.94 19.30
C ARG A 178 -10.96 15.53 20.07
N LYS A 179 -10.09 14.66 20.64
CA LYS A 179 -8.88 15.12 21.31
C LYS A 179 -7.94 15.79 20.33
N ALA A 180 -7.68 15.19 19.14
CA ALA A 180 -6.85 15.78 18.13
C ALA A 180 -7.39 17.15 17.67
N GLU A 181 -8.69 17.26 17.42
CA GLU A 181 -9.35 18.53 17.07
C GLU A 181 -9.18 19.58 18.18
N LYS A 182 -9.41 19.20 19.44
CA LYS A 182 -9.23 20.09 20.60
C LYS A 182 -7.79 20.56 20.79
N MET A 183 -6.81 19.71 20.44
CA MET A 183 -5.37 20.02 20.46
C MET A 183 -4.95 20.90 19.26
N GLY A 184 -5.88 21.36 18.44
CA GLY A 184 -5.62 22.22 17.29
C GLY A 184 -4.93 21.53 16.11
N VAL A 185 -4.98 20.20 16.05
CA VAL A 185 -4.44 19.46 14.90
C VAL A 185 -5.24 19.78 13.64
N LYS A 186 -4.53 20.13 12.57
CA LYS A 186 -5.11 20.39 11.24
C LYS A 186 -4.59 19.37 10.25
N VAL A 187 -5.44 18.94 9.34
CA VAL A 187 -5.06 18.04 8.24
C VAL A 187 -5.12 18.81 6.92
N ARG A 188 -4.05 18.72 6.15
CA ARG A 188 -4.00 19.29 4.80
C ARG A 188 -3.28 18.35 3.82
N GLU A 189 -3.49 18.59 2.54
CA GLU A 189 -2.75 17.92 1.48
C GLU A 189 -1.33 18.51 1.36
N LEU A 190 -0.35 17.63 1.13
CA LEU A 190 1.03 18.00 0.82
C LEU A 190 1.16 18.27 -0.67
N LYS A 191 1.89 19.31 -1.02
CA LYS A 191 2.34 19.55 -2.38
C LYS A 191 3.57 18.71 -2.69
N ARG A 192 3.92 18.61 -3.99
CA ARG A 192 5.07 17.83 -4.43
C ARG A 192 6.38 18.22 -3.74
N GLU A 193 6.65 19.52 -3.63
CA GLU A 193 7.83 20.06 -2.99
C GLU A 193 7.90 19.82 -1.48
N GLU A 194 6.79 19.43 -0.86
CA GLU A 194 6.68 19.12 0.57
C GLU A 194 6.82 17.63 0.89
N LEU A 195 7.00 16.76 -0.13
CA LEU A 195 7.10 15.30 0.09
C LEU A 195 8.30 14.88 0.96
N GLY A 196 9.27 15.76 1.13
CA GLY A 196 10.33 15.60 2.14
C GLY A 196 9.78 15.44 3.57
N ILE A 197 8.68 16.14 3.92
CA ILE A 197 7.98 16.01 5.21
C ILE A 197 7.41 14.59 5.35
N PHE A 198 6.75 14.09 4.29
CA PHE A 198 6.22 12.74 4.25
C PHE A 198 7.32 11.71 4.50
N LYS A 199 8.43 11.80 3.74
CA LYS A 199 9.58 10.90 3.86
C LYS A 199 10.20 10.91 5.25
N GLN A 200 10.38 12.06 5.86
CA GLN A 200 10.95 12.18 7.20
C GLN A 200 10.12 11.41 8.25
N ILE A 201 8.82 11.55 8.23
CA ILE A 201 7.91 10.91 9.20
C ILE A 201 7.78 9.39 8.93
N THR A 202 7.74 8.95 7.66
CA THR A 202 7.69 7.52 7.33
C THR A 202 9.00 6.83 7.67
N GLU A 203 10.15 7.47 7.47
CA GLU A 203 11.47 6.93 7.82
C GLU A 203 11.64 6.75 9.33
N SER A 204 11.22 7.72 10.14
CA SER A 204 11.17 7.59 11.60
C SER A 204 10.30 6.39 12.02
N THR A 205 9.14 6.21 11.39
CA THR A 205 8.24 5.09 11.65
C THR A 205 8.84 3.75 11.24
N SER A 206 9.52 3.69 10.08
CA SER A 206 10.14 2.46 9.56
C SER A 206 11.28 1.98 10.43
N THR A 207 12.13 2.89 10.90
CA THR A 207 13.23 2.62 11.84
C THR A 207 12.69 2.00 13.13
N ARG A 208 11.66 2.60 13.73
CA ARG A 208 11.03 2.10 14.95
C ARG A 208 10.39 0.73 14.79
N ARG A 209 9.75 0.46 13.64
CA ARG A 209 9.02 -0.78 13.37
C ARG A 209 9.86 -1.84 12.64
N ASN A 210 11.12 -1.55 12.37
CA ASN A 210 12.08 -2.43 11.71
C ASN A 210 11.60 -2.95 10.34
N PHE A 211 11.18 -2.03 9.46
CA PHE A 211 10.92 -2.33 8.05
C PHE A 211 11.63 -1.32 7.15
N THR A 212 11.79 -1.65 5.87
CA THR A 212 12.43 -0.75 4.89
C THR A 212 11.41 0.19 4.28
N ASP A 213 11.58 1.50 4.50
CA ASP A 213 10.77 2.53 3.84
C ASP A 213 11.18 2.74 2.38
N LYS A 214 10.26 3.20 1.55
CA LYS A 214 10.55 3.57 0.15
C LYS A 214 11.42 4.85 0.11
N PRO A 215 12.29 5.00 -0.89
CA PRO A 215 13.04 6.25 -1.07
C PRO A 215 12.11 7.42 -1.43
N LEU A 216 12.55 8.65 -1.18
CA LEU A 216 11.78 9.86 -1.52
C LEU A 216 11.37 9.87 -3.01
N SER A 217 12.28 9.49 -3.90
CA SER A 217 12.00 9.40 -5.35
C SER A 217 10.81 8.51 -5.70
N TYR A 218 10.55 7.44 -4.94
CA TYR A 218 9.36 6.61 -5.14
C TYR A 218 8.07 7.41 -4.89
N TYR A 219 8.02 8.18 -3.80
CA TYR A 219 6.86 9.00 -3.45
C TYR A 219 6.68 10.16 -4.44
N GLU A 220 7.78 10.76 -4.90
CA GLU A 220 7.76 11.79 -5.94
C GLU A 220 7.22 11.24 -7.27
N THR A 221 7.71 10.07 -7.71
CA THR A 221 7.19 9.41 -8.92
C THR A 221 5.71 9.05 -8.77
N MET A 222 5.28 8.52 -7.61
CA MET A 222 3.85 8.26 -7.35
C MET A 222 3.01 9.54 -7.42
N TYR A 223 3.52 10.64 -6.87
CA TYR A 223 2.86 11.94 -6.98
C TYR A 223 2.74 12.38 -8.44
N ASP A 224 3.86 12.40 -9.17
CA ASP A 224 3.93 12.89 -10.55
C ASP A 224 3.04 12.08 -11.52
N LEU A 225 2.91 10.77 -11.30
CA LEU A 225 2.10 9.88 -12.14
C LEU A 225 0.60 9.94 -11.82
N PHE A 226 0.21 10.02 -10.56
CA PHE A 226 -1.19 9.84 -10.15
C PHE A 226 -1.88 11.15 -9.73
N HIS A 227 -1.16 12.16 -9.22
CA HIS A 227 -1.77 13.41 -8.78
C HIS A 227 -2.45 14.21 -9.90
N PRO A 228 -1.91 14.29 -11.14
CA PRO A 228 -2.58 14.98 -12.25
C PRO A 228 -3.94 14.38 -12.60
N ARG A 229 -4.18 13.12 -12.23
CA ARG A 229 -5.44 12.41 -12.43
C ARG A 229 -6.37 12.49 -11.21
N GLY A 230 -5.90 13.08 -10.11
CA GLY A 230 -6.60 13.08 -8.82
C GLY A 230 -6.63 11.70 -8.14
N GLU A 231 -5.74 10.78 -8.52
CA GLU A 231 -5.72 9.38 -8.08
C GLU A 231 -4.76 9.10 -6.91
N VAL A 232 -4.06 10.11 -6.41
CA VAL A 232 -3.24 10.02 -5.19
C VAL A 232 -3.39 11.27 -4.35
N LYS A 233 -3.37 11.10 -3.03
CA LYS A 233 -3.29 12.19 -2.05
C LYS A 233 -2.20 11.88 -1.01
N PHE A 234 -1.37 12.85 -0.77
CA PHE A 234 -0.43 12.88 0.35
C PHE A 234 -0.95 13.91 1.36
N VAL A 235 -1.19 13.49 2.58
CA VAL A 235 -1.72 14.38 3.62
C VAL A 235 -0.81 14.42 4.83
N VAL A 236 -0.80 15.55 5.51
CA VAL A 236 -0.11 15.77 6.79
C VAL A 236 -1.12 16.26 7.82
N ALA A 237 -1.00 15.74 9.03
CA ALA A 237 -1.61 16.31 10.22
C ALA A 237 -0.53 17.06 10.99
N GLU A 238 -0.78 18.35 11.28
CA GLU A 238 0.18 19.26 11.91
C GLU A 238 -0.51 20.09 13.00
N ALA A 239 0.24 20.52 14.00
CA ALA A 239 -0.24 21.39 15.06
C ALA A 239 0.86 22.29 15.58
N GLN A 240 0.47 23.34 16.33
CA GLN A 240 1.37 24.09 17.20
C GLN A 240 1.69 23.25 18.44
N LEU A 241 2.96 23.27 18.89
CA LEU A 241 3.30 22.64 20.15
C LEU A 241 2.75 23.47 21.32
N GLU A 242 2.03 22.83 22.22
CA GLU A 242 1.73 23.41 23.51
C GLU A 242 3.01 23.49 24.37
N GLU A 243 3.23 24.60 25.06
CA GLU A 243 4.43 24.81 25.90
C GLU A 243 4.61 23.74 27.00
N SER A 244 3.51 23.16 27.49
CA SER A 244 3.52 22.07 28.47
C SER A 244 4.13 20.77 27.93
N ILE A 245 3.93 20.50 26.64
CA ILE A 245 4.43 19.29 25.96
C ILE A 245 5.89 19.51 25.53
N SER A 246 6.24 20.75 25.14
CA SER A 246 7.61 21.09 24.76
C SER A 246 8.63 20.89 25.89
N LYS A 247 8.23 21.12 27.15
CA LYS A 247 9.08 20.89 28.34
C LYS A 247 9.35 19.41 28.61
N HIS A 248 8.38 18.54 28.39
CA HIS A 248 8.53 17.08 28.57
C HIS A 248 9.46 16.43 27.51
N CYS A 249 9.58 17.10 26.37
CA CYS A 249 10.38 16.63 25.24
C CYS A 249 11.81 17.18 25.21
N ALA A 250 12.15 18.09 26.11
CA ALA A 250 13.46 18.76 26.16
C ALA A 250 14.45 18.13 27.19
N GLU A 251 14.02 17.19 28.02
CA GLU A 251 14.94 16.50 28.94
C GLU A 251 15.61 15.32 28.20
N PRO A 252 16.94 15.34 28.01
CA PRO A 252 17.67 14.16 27.58
C PRO A 252 17.66 13.13 28.71
N GLU A 253 17.32 11.89 28.44
CA GLU A 253 17.56 10.77 29.35
C GLU A 253 19.07 10.57 29.54
N GLU A 254 19.64 11.24 30.51
CA GLU A 254 20.98 10.99 31.02
C GLU A 254 20.92 9.91 32.11
N LYS A 255 20.72 8.64 31.69
CA LYS A 255 21.06 7.46 32.49
C LYS A 255 21.46 6.31 31.58
N ALA A 256 22.67 6.37 31.04
CA ALA A 256 23.33 5.19 30.53
C ALA A 256 24.37 4.75 31.56
N SER A 257 24.21 3.54 32.06
CA SER A 257 25.15 2.82 32.90
C SER A 257 26.51 2.71 32.20
N LYS A 258 27.55 3.05 32.96
CA LYS A 258 28.91 2.61 32.67
C LYS A 258 28.98 1.12 32.78
N ASP A 259 29.40 0.47 31.74
CA ASP A 259 30.39 -0.60 31.67
C ASP A 259 30.26 -1.37 30.35
N THR A 260 31.24 -1.28 29.53
CA THR A 260 32.17 -2.34 29.09
C THR A 260 32.95 -1.86 27.85
N LEU A 261 34.21 -1.65 28.04
CA LEU A 261 35.23 -1.51 27.00
C LEU A 261 35.39 -2.83 26.22
N SER A 262 35.52 -2.77 24.89
CA SER A 262 36.68 -3.36 24.20
C SER A 262 36.56 -3.23 22.66
N ARG A 263 37.54 -2.54 22.09
CA ARG A 263 38.37 -2.87 20.88
C ARG A 263 37.62 -3.31 19.61
N SER A 264 37.93 -2.84 18.44
CA SER A 264 39.01 -2.14 17.72
C SER A 264 38.65 -2.30 16.24
N ILE A 265 38.98 -1.55 15.30
CA ILE A 265 40.18 -1.04 14.61
C ILE A 265 39.72 -0.46 13.27
N ILE A 266 40.09 0.81 12.99
CA ILE A 266 40.71 1.43 11.82
C ILE A 266 40.19 1.07 10.41
N ALA A 267 39.75 2.06 9.57
CA ALA A 267 40.58 2.86 8.69
C ALA A 267 39.76 3.91 7.91
N ASP A 268 40.30 5.13 7.91
CA ASP A 268 40.58 6.09 6.86
C ASP A 268 39.43 6.53 5.93
N GLY A 269 39.04 7.81 6.02
CA GLY A 269 39.75 8.96 5.45
C GLY A 269 38.83 9.66 4.47
N ALA A 270 38.15 10.76 4.86
CA ALA A 270 37.80 11.83 3.95
C ALA A 270 37.41 13.09 4.72
N ILE A 271 38.07 14.16 4.35
CA ILE A 271 38.01 15.53 4.82
C ILE A 271 36.62 16.13 4.61
N THR A 272 35.99 16.65 5.66
CA THR A 272 34.79 17.47 5.51
C THR A 272 35.10 18.89 6.03
N GLU A 273 35.07 19.83 5.11
CA GLU A 273 35.03 21.25 5.44
C GLU A 273 33.71 21.61 6.11
N ARG A 274 33.79 22.27 7.28
CA ARG A 274 32.64 22.89 7.95
C ARG A 274 32.39 24.26 7.33
N PRO A 275 31.17 24.63 6.96
CA PRO A 275 30.86 26.04 6.71
C PRO A 275 30.73 26.79 8.04
N SER A 276 31.37 27.94 8.10
CA SER A 276 31.32 28.91 9.20
C SER A 276 29.92 29.52 9.37
N PRO A 277 29.52 29.95 10.58
CA PRO A 277 28.22 30.59 10.79
C PRO A 277 28.24 32.03 10.22
N VAL A 278 27.30 32.26 9.31
CA VAL A 278 27.00 33.61 8.83
C VAL A 278 26.12 34.31 9.89
N THR A 279 26.68 35.29 10.56
CA THR A 279 25.97 36.26 11.38
C THR A 279 25.17 37.19 10.48
N THR A 280 23.83 37.05 10.47
CA THR A 280 22.96 38.07 9.91
C THR A 280 22.07 38.68 10.98
N GLY A 281 22.03 40.01 10.92
CA GLY A 281 21.52 40.95 11.88
C GLY A 281 20.07 40.72 12.34
N ALA A 282 19.84 41.23 13.55
CA ALA A 282 18.55 41.35 14.20
C ALA A 282 17.53 42.03 13.28
N ARG A 283 16.55 41.24 12.77
CA ARG A 283 15.30 41.80 12.27
C ARG A 283 14.27 41.70 13.38
N GLU A 284 13.61 42.82 13.61
CA GLU A 284 12.49 42.96 14.52
C GLU A 284 11.48 41.83 14.32
N ARG A 285 11.10 41.15 15.39
CA ARG A 285 10.07 40.12 15.45
C ARG A 285 8.70 40.78 15.27
N SER A 286 8.21 40.83 14.04
CA SER A 286 6.80 41.02 13.75
C SER A 286 6.06 39.71 13.97
N GLU A 287 4.90 39.79 14.58
CA GLU A 287 3.86 38.77 14.87
C GLU A 287 4.26 37.31 14.61
N LYS A 288 4.26 36.52 15.70
CA LYS A 288 4.62 35.11 15.81
C LYS A 288 4.31 34.30 14.55
N ASP A 289 5.29 34.00 13.71
CA ASP A 289 5.28 32.88 12.81
C ASP A 289 5.32 31.62 13.69
N VAL A 290 4.14 31.16 14.08
CA VAL A 290 3.99 29.95 14.88
C VAL A 290 4.17 28.78 13.94
N SER A 291 5.36 28.18 13.94
CA SER A 291 5.66 27.04 13.08
C SER A 291 4.80 25.83 13.46
N LEU A 292 4.03 25.35 12.52
CA LEU A 292 3.30 24.09 12.66
C LEU A 292 4.30 22.93 12.55
N ILE A 293 4.12 21.93 13.39
CA ILE A 293 4.97 20.73 13.42
C ILE A 293 4.20 19.56 12.81
N PRO A 294 4.78 18.82 11.83
CA PRO A 294 4.17 17.64 11.29
C PRO A 294 4.15 16.51 12.33
N LEU A 295 2.98 15.94 12.59
CA LEU A 295 2.73 14.92 13.61
C LEU A 295 2.50 13.54 13.02
N SER A 296 1.83 13.48 11.88
CA SER A 296 1.49 12.24 11.18
C SER A 296 1.27 12.52 9.71
N VAL A 297 1.52 11.51 8.89
CA VAL A 297 1.34 11.58 7.43
C VAL A 297 0.62 10.35 6.91
N GLY A 298 -0.07 10.50 5.78
CA GLY A 298 -0.69 9.40 5.06
C GLY A 298 -0.66 9.60 3.55
N MET A 299 -0.43 8.52 2.80
CA MET A 299 -0.59 8.46 1.35
C MET A 299 -1.79 7.59 1.03
N PHE A 300 -2.67 8.11 0.18
CA PHE A 300 -3.92 7.47 -0.20
C PHE A 300 -4.02 7.36 -1.71
N MET A 301 -4.36 6.17 -2.21
CA MET A 301 -4.79 5.99 -3.59
C MET A 301 -6.30 6.18 -3.68
N THR A 302 -6.74 6.92 -4.69
CA THR A 302 -8.17 7.21 -4.95
C THR A 302 -8.50 6.68 -6.34
N TYR A 303 -8.63 5.36 -6.45
CA TYR A 303 -8.80 4.68 -7.73
C TYR A 303 -10.06 3.81 -7.75
N GLY A 304 -10.80 3.89 -8.84
CA GLY A 304 -12.06 3.17 -8.95
C GLY A 304 -13.10 3.68 -7.95
N ASP A 305 -13.69 2.75 -7.19
CA ASP A 305 -14.75 3.03 -6.23
C ASP A 305 -14.22 3.14 -4.78
N GLU A 306 -12.89 3.17 -4.59
CA GLU A 306 -12.31 3.15 -3.24
C GLU A 306 -11.19 4.16 -2.99
N VAL A 307 -11.05 4.53 -1.72
CA VAL A 307 -9.89 5.25 -1.16
C VAL A 307 -9.06 4.24 -0.38
N ILE A 308 -7.79 4.06 -0.75
CA ILE A 308 -6.89 3.06 -0.16
C ILE A 308 -5.81 3.77 0.66
N TYR A 309 -5.75 3.50 1.97
CA TYR A 309 -4.72 3.99 2.88
C TYR A 309 -3.43 3.18 2.73
N LEU A 310 -2.54 3.60 1.82
CA LEU A 310 -1.42 2.77 1.35
C LEU A 310 -0.18 2.86 2.23
N PHE A 311 0.29 4.07 2.53
CA PHE A 311 1.46 4.33 3.36
C PHE A 311 1.17 5.37 4.43
N SER A 312 1.84 5.26 5.59
CA SER A 312 1.68 6.22 6.68
C SER A 312 2.85 6.22 7.65
N GLY A 313 2.95 7.31 8.36
CA GLY A 313 3.88 7.46 9.46
C GLY A 313 3.32 8.38 10.54
N SER A 314 3.87 8.25 11.76
CA SER A 314 3.56 9.14 12.88
C SER A 314 4.83 9.36 13.69
N ASP A 315 5.06 10.62 14.09
CA ASP A 315 6.11 10.95 15.02
C ASP A 315 5.75 10.40 16.41
N GLU A 316 6.59 9.50 16.93
CA GLU A 316 6.38 8.82 18.20
C GLU A 316 6.28 9.79 19.38
N LYS A 317 7.07 10.86 19.34
CA LYS A 317 7.14 11.88 20.37
C LYS A 317 5.79 12.51 20.68
N TYR A 318 4.95 12.67 19.64
CA TYR A 318 3.66 13.37 19.73
C TYR A 318 2.44 12.46 19.59
N MET A 319 2.66 11.20 19.23
CA MET A 319 1.58 10.28 18.83
C MET A 319 0.51 10.10 19.91
N LYS A 320 0.92 9.96 21.19
CA LYS A 320 -0.01 9.73 22.33
C LYS A 320 -0.77 11.00 22.72
N ASP A 321 -0.15 12.16 22.57
CA ASP A 321 -0.71 13.42 23.02
C ASP A 321 -1.70 13.98 21.99
N TYR A 322 -1.34 13.96 20.71
CA TYR A 322 -2.12 14.59 19.65
C TYR A 322 -3.07 13.65 18.92
N ASN A 323 -2.83 12.32 18.92
CA ASN A 323 -3.65 11.34 18.20
C ASN A 323 -3.89 11.68 16.72
N ALA A 324 -2.94 12.35 16.08
CA ALA A 324 -3.07 12.93 14.74
C ALA A 324 -3.44 11.91 13.65
N GLN A 325 -3.00 10.65 13.79
CA GLN A 325 -3.33 9.56 12.87
C GLN A 325 -4.84 9.25 12.82
N TYR A 326 -5.58 9.44 13.95
CA TYR A 326 -7.04 9.26 13.96
C TYR A 326 -7.74 10.36 13.16
N LEU A 327 -7.24 11.59 13.25
CA LEU A 327 -7.80 12.71 12.52
C LEU A 327 -7.53 12.62 11.02
N ILE A 328 -6.34 12.11 10.60
CA ILE A 328 -6.06 11.82 9.18
C ILE A 328 -7.09 10.83 8.63
N GLN A 329 -7.33 9.71 9.33
CA GLN A 329 -8.30 8.72 8.87
C GLN A 329 -9.70 9.33 8.75
N TRP A 330 -10.14 10.08 9.77
CA TRP A 330 -11.43 10.72 9.74
C TRP A 330 -11.57 11.77 8.63
N HIS A 331 -10.54 12.57 8.40
CA HIS A 331 -10.47 13.52 7.29
C HIS A 331 -10.65 12.82 5.93
N MET A 332 -9.96 11.71 5.72
CA MET A 332 -10.00 10.98 4.46
C MET A 332 -11.29 10.14 4.30
N ILE A 333 -11.90 9.68 5.37
CA ILE A 333 -13.23 9.05 5.33
C ILE A 333 -14.27 10.09 4.89
N LYS A 334 -14.24 11.31 5.45
CA LYS A 334 -15.12 12.42 5.02
C LYS A 334 -14.91 12.77 3.54
N TYR A 335 -13.66 12.87 3.12
CA TYR A 335 -13.33 13.07 1.70
C TYR A 335 -13.93 11.97 0.82
N ALA A 336 -13.80 10.70 1.23
CA ALA A 336 -14.33 9.57 0.47
C ALA A 336 -15.87 9.63 0.33
N LEU A 337 -16.58 10.00 1.40
CA LEU A 337 -18.04 10.22 1.39
C LEU A 337 -18.43 11.38 0.47
N GLU A 338 -17.76 12.53 0.61
CA GLU A 338 -18.02 13.72 -0.20
C GLU A 338 -17.86 13.46 -1.70
N LYS A 339 -16.84 12.65 -2.07
CA LYS A 339 -16.54 12.29 -3.47
C LYS A 339 -17.35 11.10 -3.98
N GLY A 340 -18.17 10.46 -3.15
CA GLY A 340 -19.05 9.35 -3.54
C GLY A 340 -18.33 8.02 -3.72
N PHE A 341 -17.15 7.82 -3.11
CA PHE A 341 -16.50 6.52 -3.07
C PHE A 341 -17.36 5.52 -2.31
N LYS A 342 -17.35 4.26 -2.74
CA LYS A 342 -18.15 3.20 -2.13
C LYS A 342 -17.44 2.53 -0.96
N ARG A 343 -16.09 2.64 -0.90
CA ARG A 343 -15.26 1.95 0.09
C ARG A 343 -14.11 2.82 0.56
N TYR A 344 -13.80 2.72 1.84
CA TYR A 344 -12.55 3.19 2.41
C TYR A 344 -11.73 1.96 2.86
N ASN A 345 -10.66 1.68 2.14
CA ASN A 345 -9.80 0.53 2.37
C ASN A 345 -8.61 0.94 3.25
N PHE A 346 -8.60 0.48 4.50
CA PHE A 346 -7.48 0.72 5.42
C PHE A 346 -6.23 -0.09 5.06
N TYR A 347 -6.29 -0.89 3.98
CA TYR A 347 -5.22 -1.73 3.48
C TYR A 347 -4.81 -2.87 4.44
N GLY A 348 -3.61 -3.44 4.23
CA GLY A 348 -3.15 -4.69 4.79
C GLY A 348 -3.34 -4.91 6.29
N ILE A 349 -3.76 -6.13 6.64
CA ILE A 349 -3.70 -6.70 7.98
C ILE A 349 -2.93 -8.02 7.92
N GLN A 350 -2.34 -8.41 9.05
CA GLN A 350 -1.53 -9.64 9.16
C GLN A 350 -2.41 -10.88 9.39
N GLY A 351 -3.01 -11.39 8.30
CA GLY A 351 -3.91 -12.54 8.38
C GLY A 351 -5.31 -12.20 8.91
N LEU A 352 -6.08 -13.23 9.23
CA LEU A 352 -7.36 -13.08 9.91
C LEU A 352 -7.16 -12.58 11.35
N PRO A 353 -8.15 -11.84 11.91
CA PRO A 353 -8.01 -11.25 13.23
C PRO A 353 -7.75 -12.29 14.34
N ASP A 354 -6.60 -12.17 15.00
CA ASP A 354 -6.20 -13.02 16.11
C ASP A 354 -5.69 -12.16 17.27
N LYS A 355 -6.39 -12.19 18.41
CA LYS A 355 -6.05 -11.42 19.62
C LYS A 355 -4.68 -11.78 20.21
N SER A 356 -4.16 -12.96 19.92
CA SER A 356 -2.85 -13.41 20.38
C SER A 356 -1.70 -12.86 19.51
N SER A 357 -2.02 -12.36 18.30
CA SER A 357 -1.03 -11.81 17.38
C SER A 357 -0.48 -10.47 17.88
N LYS A 358 0.85 -10.27 17.77
CA LYS A 358 1.51 -8.98 18.03
C LYS A 358 0.97 -7.83 17.16
N ASP A 359 0.42 -8.14 16.00
CA ASP A 359 -0.09 -7.17 15.01
C ASP A 359 -1.61 -6.91 15.18
N TYR A 360 -2.26 -7.54 16.19
CA TYR A 360 -3.69 -7.33 16.46
C TYR A 360 -4.04 -5.84 16.67
N GLY A 361 -3.12 -5.05 17.24
CA GLY A 361 -3.32 -3.61 17.44
C GLY A 361 -3.56 -2.82 16.16
N ILE A 362 -2.99 -3.26 15.01
CA ILE A 362 -3.21 -2.63 13.70
C ILE A 362 -4.65 -2.89 13.24
N TYR A 363 -5.11 -4.12 13.35
CA TYR A 363 -6.49 -4.48 13.05
C TYR A 363 -7.47 -3.76 13.98
N ASP A 364 -7.24 -3.75 15.30
CA ASP A 364 -8.12 -3.10 16.27
C ASP A 364 -8.23 -1.58 16.07
N PHE A 365 -7.12 -0.93 15.67
CA PHE A 365 -7.13 0.47 15.24
C PHE A 365 -8.09 0.69 14.05
N LYS A 366 -7.94 -0.10 12.98
CA LYS A 366 -8.78 -0.01 11.77
C LYS A 366 -10.25 -0.32 12.09
N LYS A 367 -10.51 -1.38 12.83
CA LYS A 367 -11.82 -1.78 13.29
C LYS A 367 -12.54 -0.69 14.11
N GLY A 368 -11.77 0.16 14.80
CA GLY A 368 -12.31 1.26 15.60
C GLY A 368 -13.13 2.28 14.81
N PHE A 369 -12.93 2.40 13.52
CA PHE A 369 -13.64 3.33 12.63
C PHE A 369 -14.96 2.76 12.06
N THR A 370 -15.32 1.52 12.35
CA THR A 370 -16.42 0.81 11.70
C THR A 370 -17.45 0.29 12.70
N SER A 371 -18.66 0.02 12.21
CA SER A 371 -19.68 -0.80 12.88
C SER A 371 -19.61 -2.25 12.42
N THR A 372 -20.48 -3.12 12.97
CA THR A 372 -20.66 -4.50 12.49
C THR A 372 -21.27 -4.56 11.08
N GLU A 373 -22.00 -3.53 10.68
CA GLU A 373 -22.65 -3.45 9.38
C GLU A 373 -21.72 -2.94 8.28
N THR A 374 -20.79 -2.04 8.64
CA THR A 374 -19.98 -1.31 7.66
C THR A 374 -18.54 -1.78 7.58
N GLY A 375 -18.02 -2.44 8.63
CA GLY A 375 -16.67 -2.97 8.64
C GLY A 375 -16.61 -4.37 8.04
N ARG A 376 -15.55 -4.67 7.28
CA ARG A 376 -15.28 -6.03 6.81
C ARG A 376 -13.81 -6.31 6.58
N VAL A 377 -13.45 -7.57 6.68
CA VAL A 377 -12.16 -8.09 6.21
C VAL A 377 -12.30 -8.44 4.72
N ILE A 378 -11.39 -7.95 3.91
CA ILE A 378 -11.24 -8.37 2.52
C ILE A 378 -10.21 -9.51 2.50
N GLU A 379 -10.58 -10.67 1.96
CA GLU A 379 -9.68 -11.77 1.65
C GLU A 379 -9.56 -11.89 0.14
N LEU A 380 -8.37 -11.62 -0.41
CA LEU A 380 -8.07 -11.80 -1.83
C LEU A 380 -7.70 -13.25 -2.14
N LEU A 381 -7.69 -13.64 -3.41
CA LEU A 381 -7.20 -14.95 -3.84
C LEU A 381 -5.75 -15.21 -3.39
N GLY A 382 -4.98 -14.13 -3.15
CA GLY A 382 -3.57 -14.21 -2.78
C GLY A 382 -2.65 -14.31 -3.99
N ALA A 383 -1.35 -14.29 -3.72
CA ALA A 383 -0.31 -14.40 -4.74
C ALA A 383 -0.13 -15.84 -5.20
N HIS A 384 0.06 -16.02 -6.51
CA HIS A 384 0.23 -17.34 -7.11
C HIS A 384 1.37 -17.35 -8.13
N GLU A 385 2.06 -18.47 -8.22
CA GLU A 385 3.13 -18.71 -9.18
C GLU A 385 2.80 -19.86 -10.12
N LEU A 386 3.18 -19.69 -11.40
CA LEU A 386 3.11 -20.73 -12.41
C LEU A 386 4.50 -20.91 -13.04
N PRO A 387 5.15 -22.08 -12.88
CA PRO A 387 6.38 -22.38 -13.59
C PRO A 387 6.17 -22.38 -15.11
N VAL A 388 6.90 -21.51 -15.81
CA VAL A 388 6.97 -21.49 -17.28
C VAL A 388 8.01 -22.47 -17.77
N SER A 389 9.15 -22.57 -17.02
CA SER A 389 10.17 -23.60 -17.19
C SER A 389 10.47 -24.28 -15.88
N SER A 390 10.05 -25.53 -15.71
CA SER A 390 10.25 -26.30 -14.49
C SER A 390 11.71 -26.44 -14.08
N ILE A 391 12.64 -26.58 -15.06
CA ILE A 391 14.07 -26.69 -14.80
C ILE A 391 14.59 -25.42 -14.11
N PHE A 392 14.35 -24.25 -14.70
CA PHE A 392 14.84 -22.99 -14.16
C PHE A 392 14.11 -22.61 -12.87
N TYR A 393 12.82 -22.92 -12.74
CA TYR A 393 12.05 -22.72 -11.52
C TYR A 393 12.64 -23.52 -10.36
N ASN A 394 12.84 -24.84 -10.54
CA ASN A 394 13.38 -25.71 -9.51
C ASN A 394 14.81 -25.31 -9.10
N LEU A 395 15.64 -24.90 -10.07
CA LEU A 395 16.98 -24.42 -9.80
C LEU A 395 16.96 -23.11 -8.98
N HIS A 396 16.07 -22.19 -9.33
CA HIS A 396 15.88 -20.94 -8.57
C HIS A 396 15.42 -21.23 -7.12
N GLN A 397 14.45 -22.13 -6.94
CA GLN A 397 13.96 -22.53 -5.61
C GLN A 397 15.10 -23.17 -4.76
N LEU A 398 15.93 -23.99 -5.37
CA LEU A 398 17.06 -24.60 -4.68
C LEU A 398 18.07 -23.55 -4.19
N LEU A 399 18.42 -22.60 -5.07
CA LEU A 399 19.38 -21.53 -4.73
C LEU A 399 18.81 -20.53 -3.72
N SER A 400 17.51 -20.26 -3.74
CA SER A 400 16.86 -19.41 -2.73
C SER A 400 16.93 -20.04 -1.34
N LYS A 401 16.72 -21.36 -1.23
CA LYS A 401 16.87 -22.09 0.04
C LYS A 401 18.31 -22.04 0.57
N LEU A 402 19.30 -22.10 -0.30
CA LEU A 402 20.71 -22.05 0.11
C LEU A 402 21.17 -20.65 0.58
N LYS A 403 20.49 -19.59 0.21
CA LYS A 403 20.79 -18.22 0.67
C LYS A 403 20.20 -17.88 2.04
N HIS A 404 19.24 -18.64 2.51
CA HIS A 404 18.58 -18.44 3.80
C HIS A 404 19.10 -19.36 4.91
N HIS A 405 20.12 -20.18 4.61
CA HIS A 405 20.96 -20.93 5.55
C HIS A 405 22.36 -20.31 5.65
#